data_69bbb91050385f0cf7b87f85865e9f56
#
_entry.id   69bbb91050385f0cf7b87f85865e9f56
#
_cell.length_a   1.000
_cell.length_b   1.000
_cell.length_c   1.000
_cell.angle_alpha   90.00
_cell.angle_beta   90.00
_cell.angle_gamma   90.00
#
_symmetry.space_group_name_H-M   'P 1'
#
loop_
_entity.id
_entity.type
_entity.pdbx_description
1 polymer ?
#
loop_
_entity_poly.entity_id
_entity_poly.type
_entity_poly.pdbx_seq_one_letter_code
_entity_poly.pdbx_strand_id
1 'polypeptide(L)'
;GEVLEESIDAGIDWIHLDVMDGNWVVNETITFGPAVVQSVRERVGPNIFVDCHLMITNAERTWKQYADAGVDLIIAHIEAIDDPATLISEIRESGTMVGLVLNPDTESNAILPYLSELDLVLVMSVVPGKGGQSFMPEVEGKVRTFRAAIDEQISDGGRKTKLMIDGGIKAHNASMVASWGVDVAVIGSGLINDRASIAENISEIRSK
;
A
#
# COMPACT_ATOMS: atom_id res chain seq x y z
N GLY A 1 -4.38 -18.93 -5.21
CA GLY A 1 -4.66 -19.96 -4.21
C GLY A 1 -3.41 -20.36 -3.45
N GLU A 2 -2.62 -21.26 -4.00
CA GLU A 2 -1.47 -21.88 -3.32
C GLU A 2 -0.44 -20.86 -2.81
N VAL A 3 -0.01 -19.90 -3.64
CA VAL A 3 0.95 -18.85 -3.26
C VAL A 3 0.43 -18.02 -2.08
N LEU A 4 -0.86 -17.74 -2.03
CA LEU A 4 -1.46 -16.95 -0.94
C LEU A 4 -1.40 -17.72 0.39
N GLU A 5 -1.73 -19.02 0.37
CA GLU A 5 -1.65 -19.90 1.56
C GLU A 5 -0.20 -20.06 2.02
N GLU A 6 0.73 -20.32 1.09
CA GLU A 6 2.15 -20.42 1.40
C GLU A 6 2.68 -19.11 2.02
N SER A 7 2.22 -17.95 1.53
CA SER A 7 2.62 -16.65 2.10
C SER A 7 2.12 -16.47 3.55
N ILE A 8 0.87 -16.86 3.81
CA ILE A 8 0.29 -16.80 5.16
C ILE A 8 1.02 -17.75 6.10
N ASP A 9 1.24 -18.98 5.68
CA ASP A 9 1.96 -19.99 6.47
C ASP A 9 3.42 -19.57 6.76
N ALA A 10 4.02 -18.85 5.82
CA ALA A 10 5.35 -18.25 5.98
C ALA A 10 5.36 -17.02 6.91
N GLY A 11 4.20 -16.52 7.34
CA GLY A 11 4.07 -15.47 8.34
C GLY A 11 4.16 -14.06 7.78
N ILE A 12 3.56 -13.79 6.63
CA ILE A 12 3.34 -12.39 6.20
C ILE A 12 2.43 -11.67 7.19
N ASP A 13 2.57 -10.35 7.28
CA ASP A 13 1.77 -9.54 8.19
C ASP A 13 0.47 -9.07 7.54
N TRP A 14 0.52 -8.69 6.24
CA TRP A 14 -0.58 -8.12 5.47
C TRP A 14 -0.64 -8.72 4.07
N ILE A 15 -1.81 -8.59 3.44
CA ILE A 15 -2.00 -8.81 2.01
C ILE A 15 -2.30 -7.47 1.37
N HIS A 16 -1.48 -7.11 0.40
CA HIS A 16 -1.63 -5.93 -0.44
C HIS A 16 -2.18 -6.32 -1.81
N LEU A 17 -3.28 -5.70 -2.22
CA LEU A 17 -3.97 -6.02 -3.47
C LEU A 17 -3.91 -4.85 -4.44
N ASP A 18 -3.07 -4.99 -5.48
CA ASP A 18 -2.93 -4.01 -6.55
C ASP A 18 -4.09 -4.11 -7.56
N VAL A 19 -5.00 -3.14 -7.53
CA VAL A 19 -6.11 -3.03 -8.47
C VAL A 19 -5.78 -2.01 -9.56
N MET A 20 -5.79 -2.47 -10.80
CA MET A 20 -5.49 -1.66 -11.99
C MET A 20 -6.59 -1.83 -13.04
N ASP A 21 -7.02 -0.72 -13.65
CA ASP A 21 -8.12 -0.69 -14.63
C ASP A 21 -7.67 -0.61 -16.10
N GLY A 22 -6.36 -0.60 -16.34
CA GLY A 22 -5.79 -0.47 -17.67
C GLY A 22 -5.83 0.95 -18.26
N ASN A 23 -6.35 1.94 -17.51
CA ASN A 23 -6.47 3.32 -17.98
C ASN A 23 -5.62 4.30 -17.19
N TRP A 24 -5.56 4.13 -15.87
CA TRP A 24 -4.83 5.04 -15.00
C TRP A 24 -3.31 4.82 -15.05
N VAL A 25 -2.87 3.56 -15.13
CA VAL A 25 -1.45 3.20 -15.22
C VAL A 25 -0.91 3.31 -16.63
N VAL A 26 0.31 3.84 -16.78
CA VAL A 26 0.91 4.17 -18.09
C VAL A 26 1.15 2.97 -19.02
N ASN A 27 1.22 1.77 -18.47
CA ASN A 27 1.45 0.52 -19.21
C ASN A 27 0.19 -0.32 -19.42
N GLU A 28 -0.98 0.28 -19.22
CA GLU A 28 -2.30 -0.32 -19.53
C GLU A 28 -2.54 -1.69 -18.84
N THR A 29 -1.90 -1.91 -17.69
CA THR A 29 -2.07 -3.17 -16.93
C THR A 29 -3.48 -3.24 -16.36
N ILE A 30 -4.13 -4.38 -16.54
CA ILE A 30 -5.39 -4.75 -15.90
C ILE A 30 -5.11 -5.88 -14.94
N THR A 31 -5.60 -5.79 -13.70
CA THR A 31 -5.46 -6.87 -12.72
C THR A 31 -6.82 -7.54 -12.46
N PHE A 32 -7.56 -7.06 -11.49
CA PHE A 32 -8.82 -7.69 -11.07
C PHE A 32 -9.76 -6.66 -10.44
N GLY A 33 -11.04 -7.03 -10.34
CA GLY A 33 -12.07 -6.22 -9.72
C GLY A 33 -12.52 -6.76 -8.35
N PRO A 34 -13.58 -6.15 -7.77
CA PRO A 34 -14.07 -6.46 -6.41
C PRO A 34 -14.40 -7.93 -6.15
N ALA A 35 -14.86 -8.66 -7.16
CA ALA A 35 -15.19 -10.09 -7.00
C ALA A 35 -13.96 -10.96 -6.66
N VAL A 36 -12.78 -10.63 -7.21
CA VAL A 36 -11.54 -11.35 -6.87
C VAL A 36 -11.06 -10.90 -5.49
N VAL A 37 -11.18 -9.62 -5.14
CA VAL A 37 -10.88 -9.12 -3.80
C VAL A 37 -11.72 -9.84 -2.74
N GLN A 38 -13.03 -9.98 -2.97
CA GLN A 38 -13.91 -10.76 -2.10
C GLN A 38 -13.46 -12.22 -1.97
N SER A 39 -13.10 -12.86 -3.08
CA SER A 39 -12.60 -14.25 -3.06
C SER A 39 -11.30 -14.39 -2.25
N VAL A 40 -10.41 -13.39 -2.29
CA VAL A 40 -9.21 -13.35 -1.44
C VAL A 40 -9.63 -13.24 0.02
N ARG A 41 -10.51 -12.29 0.39
CA ARG A 41 -10.99 -12.13 1.76
C ARG A 41 -11.65 -13.39 2.31
N GLU A 42 -12.52 -14.04 1.54
CA GLU A 42 -13.18 -15.30 1.93
C GLU A 42 -12.16 -16.41 2.20
N ARG A 43 -11.08 -16.48 1.41
CA ARG A 43 -10.04 -17.49 1.57
C ARG A 43 -9.13 -17.27 2.78
N VAL A 44 -8.74 -16.02 3.04
CA VAL A 44 -7.79 -15.69 4.13
C VAL A 44 -8.48 -15.54 5.48
N GLY A 45 -9.81 -15.38 5.48
CA GLY A 45 -10.59 -15.16 6.69
C GLY A 45 -10.37 -13.79 7.33
N PRO A 46 -10.98 -13.56 8.50
CA PRO A 46 -11.01 -12.22 9.12
C PRO A 46 -9.72 -11.83 9.87
N ASN A 47 -8.80 -12.75 10.08
CA ASN A 47 -7.62 -12.52 10.93
C ASN A 47 -6.41 -11.95 10.19
N ILE A 48 -6.41 -11.99 8.86
CA ILE A 48 -5.36 -11.43 8.03
C ILE A 48 -5.80 -10.05 7.56
N PHE A 49 -4.96 -9.06 7.78
CA PHE A 49 -5.20 -7.70 7.29
C PHE A 49 -5.05 -7.66 5.76
N VAL A 50 -6.03 -7.08 5.07
CA VAL A 50 -6.05 -6.94 3.62
C VAL A 50 -6.26 -5.49 3.27
N ASP A 51 -5.34 -4.90 2.55
CA ASP A 51 -5.50 -3.59 1.95
C ASP A 51 -5.70 -3.68 0.43
N CYS A 52 -6.31 -2.64 -0.12
CA CYS A 52 -6.58 -2.53 -1.54
C CYS A 52 -6.01 -1.22 -2.07
N HIS A 53 -5.00 -1.32 -2.90
CA HIS A 53 -4.34 -0.19 -3.57
C HIS A 53 -5.01 0.06 -4.93
N LEU A 54 -5.72 1.18 -5.04
CA LEU A 54 -6.53 1.54 -6.19
C LEU A 54 -5.73 2.40 -7.19
N MET A 55 -5.19 1.78 -8.21
CA MET A 55 -4.55 2.41 -9.37
C MET A 55 -5.55 2.49 -10.53
N ILE A 56 -6.65 3.20 -10.31
CA ILE A 56 -7.80 3.27 -11.22
C ILE A 56 -8.29 4.72 -11.40
N THR A 57 -8.88 5.00 -12.55
CA THR A 57 -9.35 6.36 -12.92
C THR A 57 -10.59 6.84 -12.17
N ASN A 58 -11.33 5.96 -11.52
CA ASN A 58 -12.62 6.27 -10.92
C ASN A 58 -12.71 5.83 -9.44
N ALA A 59 -11.61 5.88 -8.71
CA ALA A 59 -11.51 5.48 -7.32
C ALA A 59 -12.61 6.10 -6.44
N GLU A 60 -12.87 7.41 -6.58
CA GLU A 60 -13.91 8.15 -5.83
C GLU A 60 -15.32 7.58 -5.96
N ARG A 61 -15.63 6.94 -7.09
CA ARG A 61 -16.98 6.39 -7.35
C ARG A 61 -17.09 4.90 -7.06
N THR A 62 -15.96 4.19 -7.03
CA THR A 62 -15.95 2.72 -6.99
C THR A 62 -15.32 2.13 -5.74
N TRP A 63 -14.64 2.93 -4.90
CA TRP A 63 -14.00 2.46 -3.67
C TRP A 63 -14.90 1.59 -2.80
N LYS A 64 -16.20 1.97 -2.71
CA LYS A 64 -17.17 1.26 -1.90
C LYS A 64 -17.34 -0.21 -2.30
N GLN A 65 -17.20 -0.54 -3.58
CA GLN A 65 -17.30 -1.92 -4.05
C GLN A 65 -16.16 -2.80 -3.49
N TYR A 66 -14.98 -2.21 -3.28
CA TYR A 66 -13.83 -2.87 -2.68
C TYR A 66 -13.95 -2.95 -1.15
N ALA A 67 -14.47 -1.91 -0.51
CA ALA A 67 -14.80 -1.95 0.91
C ALA A 67 -15.86 -3.02 1.21
N ASP A 68 -16.94 -3.08 0.41
CA ASP A 68 -18.00 -4.10 0.52
C ASP A 68 -17.47 -5.53 0.22
N ALA A 69 -16.37 -5.66 -0.54
CA ALA A 69 -15.66 -6.92 -0.75
C ALA A 69 -14.86 -7.40 0.48
N GLY A 70 -14.79 -6.58 1.53
CA GLY A 70 -14.27 -6.94 2.85
C GLY A 70 -12.80 -6.61 3.09
N VAL A 71 -12.24 -5.62 2.40
CA VAL A 71 -10.90 -5.13 2.73
C VAL A 71 -10.92 -4.29 4.01
N ASP A 72 -9.81 -4.26 4.73
CA ASP A 72 -9.65 -3.50 5.97
C ASP A 72 -9.26 -2.04 5.68
N LEU A 73 -8.57 -1.79 4.57
CA LEU A 73 -8.02 -0.49 4.20
C LEU A 73 -8.15 -0.25 2.69
N ILE A 74 -8.64 0.91 2.32
CA ILE A 74 -8.62 1.44 0.94
C ILE A 74 -7.47 2.44 0.83
N ILE A 75 -6.62 2.28 -0.18
CA ILE A 75 -5.53 3.20 -0.52
C ILE A 75 -5.77 3.73 -1.92
N ALA A 76 -5.94 5.04 -2.07
CA ALA A 76 -6.21 5.67 -3.36
C ALA A 76 -5.15 6.72 -3.70
N HIS A 77 -4.82 6.81 -5.00
CA HIS A 77 -3.85 7.77 -5.49
C HIS A 77 -4.38 9.20 -5.42
N ILE A 78 -3.61 10.09 -4.79
CA ILE A 78 -3.97 11.51 -4.70
C ILE A 78 -4.10 12.15 -6.09
N GLU A 79 -3.35 11.65 -7.07
CA GLU A 79 -3.39 12.12 -8.44
C GLU A 79 -4.65 11.71 -9.22
N ALA A 80 -5.43 10.75 -8.68
CA ALA A 80 -6.66 10.24 -9.30
C ALA A 80 -7.93 10.74 -8.59
N ILE A 81 -7.80 11.68 -7.65
CA ILE A 81 -8.88 12.14 -6.77
C ILE A 81 -9.09 13.64 -6.98
N ASP A 82 -10.32 14.04 -7.27
CA ASP A 82 -10.72 15.46 -7.43
C ASP A 82 -11.02 16.10 -6.08
N ASP A 83 -11.65 15.37 -5.13
CA ASP A 83 -11.99 15.84 -3.78
C ASP A 83 -11.52 14.87 -2.69
N PRO A 84 -10.24 14.92 -2.28
CA PRO A 84 -9.70 14.03 -1.28
C PRO A 84 -10.40 14.11 0.09
N ALA A 85 -10.85 15.29 0.51
CA ALA A 85 -11.50 15.45 1.80
C ALA A 85 -12.84 14.70 1.85
N THR A 86 -13.66 14.82 0.82
CA THR A 86 -14.92 14.07 0.72
C THR A 86 -14.66 12.56 0.68
N LEU A 87 -13.72 12.09 -0.16
CA LEU A 87 -13.40 10.66 -0.25
C LEU A 87 -12.95 10.08 1.10
N ILE A 88 -12.05 10.77 1.81
CA ILE A 88 -11.58 10.36 3.13
C ILE A 88 -12.75 10.24 4.13
N SER A 89 -13.63 11.24 4.16
CA SER A 89 -14.82 11.23 5.05
C SER A 89 -15.72 10.06 4.75
N GLU A 90 -16.07 9.84 3.49
CA GLU A 90 -16.97 8.75 3.07
C GLU A 90 -16.41 7.37 3.41
N ILE A 91 -15.11 7.11 3.14
CA ILE A 91 -14.47 5.84 3.47
C ILE A 91 -14.49 5.61 4.99
N ARG A 92 -14.15 6.62 5.78
CA ARG A 92 -14.16 6.54 7.25
C ARG A 92 -15.55 6.32 7.82
N GLU A 93 -16.58 6.98 7.28
CA GLU A 93 -17.97 6.81 7.70
C GLU A 93 -18.48 5.39 7.41
N SER A 94 -17.94 4.70 6.42
CA SER A 94 -18.24 3.28 6.15
C SER A 94 -17.65 2.32 7.19
N GLY A 95 -16.72 2.77 8.03
CA GLY A 95 -15.97 1.96 8.98
C GLY A 95 -14.71 1.30 8.39
N THR A 96 -14.38 1.56 7.12
CA THR A 96 -13.15 1.09 6.47
C THR A 96 -12.01 2.08 6.76
N MET A 97 -10.80 1.60 6.94
CA MET A 97 -9.61 2.46 7.07
C MET A 97 -9.28 3.12 5.73
N VAL A 98 -8.70 4.32 5.78
CA VAL A 98 -8.35 5.10 4.59
C VAL A 98 -6.88 5.46 4.55
N GLY A 99 -6.26 5.24 3.39
CA GLY A 99 -4.92 5.68 3.05
C GLY A 99 -4.89 6.47 1.75
N LEU A 100 -3.95 7.38 1.67
CA LEU A 100 -3.59 8.02 0.39
C LEU A 100 -2.21 7.57 -0.05
N VAL A 101 -2.04 7.48 -1.35
CA VAL A 101 -0.76 7.16 -1.99
C VAL A 101 -0.38 8.24 -2.99
N LEU A 102 0.92 8.43 -3.19
CA LEU A 102 1.46 9.35 -4.17
C LEU A 102 2.57 8.71 -5.02
N ASN A 103 2.64 9.15 -6.27
CA ASN A 103 3.68 8.75 -7.22
C ASN A 103 5.08 9.25 -6.81
N PRO A 104 6.15 8.68 -7.38
CA PRO A 104 7.51 9.11 -7.06
C PRO A 104 7.79 10.58 -7.38
N ASP A 105 7.12 11.16 -8.36
CA ASP A 105 7.28 12.56 -8.80
C ASP A 105 6.30 13.54 -8.16
N THR A 106 5.28 13.05 -7.43
CA THR A 106 4.32 13.90 -6.71
C THR A 106 4.90 14.37 -5.38
N GLU A 107 4.79 15.66 -5.09
CA GLU A 107 5.31 16.27 -3.87
C GLU A 107 4.49 15.89 -2.63
N SER A 108 5.15 15.77 -1.47
CA SER A 108 4.51 15.40 -0.19
C SER A 108 3.37 16.33 0.21
N ASN A 109 3.44 17.61 -0.18
CA ASN A 109 2.42 18.62 0.10
C ASN A 109 1.03 18.27 -0.47
N ALA A 110 0.95 17.34 -1.42
CA ALA A 110 -0.33 16.87 -1.93
C ALA A 110 -1.12 16.07 -0.87
N ILE A 111 -0.46 15.38 0.05
CA ILE A 111 -1.10 14.53 1.08
C ILE A 111 -1.00 15.15 2.49
N LEU A 112 0.05 15.89 2.81
CA LEU A 112 0.27 16.45 4.15
C LEU A 112 -0.95 17.18 4.75
N PRO A 113 -1.77 17.94 4.00
CA PRO A 113 -2.96 18.60 4.53
C PRO A 113 -4.02 17.64 5.11
N TYR A 114 -4.01 16.38 4.67
CA TYR A 114 -5.00 15.36 5.06
C TYR A 114 -4.46 14.39 6.12
N LEU A 115 -3.18 14.50 6.52
CA LEU A 115 -2.48 13.49 7.33
C LEU A 115 -3.21 13.13 8.62
N SER A 116 -3.83 14.09 9.29
CA SER A 116 -4.55 13.88 10.55
C SER A 116 -5.81 13.01 10.42
N GLU A 117 -6.30 12.82 9.20
CA GLU A 117 -7.48 12.03 8.92
C GLU A 117 -7.16 10.65 8.33
N LEU A 118 -5.90 10.39 8.00
CA LEU A 118 -5.46 9.15 7.36
C LEU A 118 -5.03 8.10 8.38
N ASP A 119 -5.32 6.85 8.08
CA ASP A 119 -4.81 5.67 8.77
C ASP A 119 -3.45 5.23 8.19
N LEU A 120 -3.19 5.58 6.92
CA LEU A 120 -1.96 5.22 6.22
C LEU A 120 -1.59 6.24 5.14
N VAL A 121 -0.28 6.47 4.98
CA VAL A 121 0.30 7.10 3.79
C VAL A 121 1.19 6.08 3.09
N LEU A 122 0.99 5.88 1.79
CA LEU A 122 1.83 5.04 0.94
C LEU A 122 2.69 5.91 0.02
N VAL A 123 3.99 5.66 0.01
CA VAL A 123 4.93 6.29 -0.93
C VAL A 123 5.33 5.26 -1.99
N MET A 124 5.04 5.56 -3.25
CA MET A 124 5.53 4.74 -4.36
C MET A 124 7.04 4.95 -4.56
N SER A 125 7.77 3.86 -4.64
CA SER A 125 9.21 3.83 -4.97
C SER A 125 9.50 3.21 -6.34
N VAL A 126 8.46 3.12 -7.17
CA VAL A 126 8.48 2.81 -8.60
C VAL A 126 7.34 3.55 -9.27
N VAL A 127 7.37 3.68 -10.59
CA VAL A 127 6.18 4.16 -11.34
C VAL A 127 5.11 3.05 -11.31
N PRO A 128 3.87 3.35 -10.84
CA PRO A 128 2.81 2.35 -10.77
C PRO A 128 2.51 1.66 -12.11
N GLY A 129 2.08 0.38 -12.06
CA GLY A 129 1.57 -0.30 -13.24
C GLY A 129 2.16 -1.67 -13.53
N LYS A 130 3.32 -2.03 -13.01
CA LYS A 130 3.87 -3.39 -13.13
C LYS A 130 4.86 -3.71 -12.01
N GLY A 131 4.91 -5.00 -11.64
CA GLY A 131 5.88 -5.50 -10.69
C GLY A 131 7.31 -5.62 -11.25
N GLY A 132 8.27 -5.89 -10.36
CA GLY A 132 9.65 -6.23 -10.73
C GLY A 132 10.52 -5.06 -11.16
N GLN A 133 10.08 -3.83 -10.99
CA GLN A 133 10.84 -2.63 -11.32
C GLN A 133 12.00 -2.39 -10.34
N SER A 134 12.96 -1.58 -10.76
CA SER A 134 14.07 -1.14 -9.90
C SER A 134 13.58 -0.13 -8.87
N PHE A 135 14.02 -0.29 -7.64
CA PHE A 135 13.76 0.64 -6.55
C PHE A 135 14.32 2.04 -6.87
N MET A 136 13.56 3.07 -6.54
CA MET A 136 13.91 4.48 -6.71
C MET A 136 14.32 5.09 -5.35
N PRO A 137 15.63 5.18 -5.03
CA PRO A 137 16.09 5.70 -3.74
C PRO A 137 15.82 7.20 -3.54
N GLU A 138 15.52 7.93 -4.62
CA GLU A 138 15.21 9.36 -4.61
C GLU A 138 13.99 9.70 -3.74
N VAL A 139 13.13 8.71 -3.46
CA VAL A 139 11.94 8.90 -2.60
C VAL A 139 12.28 9.00 -1.10
N GLU A 140 13.55 8.77 -0.68
CA GLU A 140 13.97 8.87 0.72
C GLU A 140 13.54 10.18 1.38
N GLY A 141 13.79 11.31 0.71
CA GLY A 141 13.43 12.63 1.25
C GLY A 141 11.94 12.75 1.54
N LYS A 142 11.11 12.19 0.67
CA LYS A 142 9.65 12.14 0.82
C LYS A 142 9.21 11.26 1.99
N VAL A 143 9.78 10.05 2.09
CA VAL A 143 9.51 9.13 3.21
C VAL A 143 9.85 9.78 4.55
N ARG A 144 11.03 10.41 4.66
CA ARG A 144 11.45 11.11 5.88
C ARG A 144 10.57 12.33 6.21
N THR A 145 10.06 13.04 5.21
CA THR A 145 9.11 14.13 5.40
C THR A 145 7.82 13.63 6.05
N PHE A 146 7.23 12.54 5.53
CA PHE A 146 6.04 11.96 6.14
C PHE A 146 6.33 11.37 7.52
N ARG A 147 7.48 10.72 7.73
CA ARG A 147 7.84 10.20 9.05
C ARG A 147 7.88 11.31 10.09
N ALA A 148 8.56 12.42 9.78
CA ALA A 148 8.64 13.56 10.69
C ALA A 148 7.25 14.14 11.02
N ALA A 149 6.40 14.34 10.02
CA ALA A 149 5.05 14.86 10.20
C ALA A 149 4.16 13.91 11.03
N ILE A 150 4.27 12.59 10.80
CA ILE A 150 3.54 11.58 11.58
C ILE A 150 4.04 11.57 13.03
N ASP A 151 5.34 11.65 13.28
CA ASP A 151 5.91 11.66 14.63
C ASP A 151 5.49 12.91 15.41
N GLU A 152 5.46 14.08 14.76
CA GLU A 152 4.93 15.31 15.33
C GLU A 152 3.45 15.16 15.69
N GLN A 153 2.63 14.66 14.75
CA GLN A 153 1.21 14.40 14.97
C GLN A 153 0.98 13.47 16.18
N ILE A 154 1.76 12.40 16.30
CA ILE A 154 1.66 11.46 17.44
C ILE A 154 2.06 12.13 18.75
N SER A 155 3.11 12.95 18.74
CA SER A 155 3.58 13.66 19.94
C SER A 155 2.53 14.65 20.45
N ASP A 156 1.73 15.23 19.55
CA ASP A 156 0.62 16.12 19.86
C ASP A 156 -0.68 15.39 20.25
N GLY A 157 -0.61 14.06 20.41
CA GLY A 157 -1.75 13.23 20.79
C GLY A 157 -2.71 12.89 19.64
N GLY A 158 -2.29 13.15 18.40
CA GLY A 158 -3.07 12.85 17.20
C GLY A 158 -3.02 11.37 16.79
N ARG A 159 -3.55 11.09 15.61
CA ARG A 159 -3.68 9.73 15.03
C ARG A 159 -2.32 9.08 14.78
N LYS A 160 -2.25 7.78 15.00
CA LYS A 160 -1.07 6.94 14.66
C LYS A 160 -1.16 6.49 13.20
N THR A 161 -0.97 7.41 12.27
CA THR A 161 -0.91 7.09 10.85
C THR A 161 0.30 6.21 10.55
N LYS A 162 0.12 5.14 9.76
CA LYS A 162 1.23 4.29 9.32
C LYS A 162 1.87 4.84 8.05
N LEU A 163 3.17 4.64 7.92
CA LEU A 163 3.94 4.96 6.73
C LEU A 163 4.30 3.69 5.99
N MET A 164 3.79 3.54 4.77
CA MET A 164 4.03 2.40 3.89
C MET A 164 4.87 2.82 2.68
N ILE A 165 5.63 1.89 2.15
CA ILE A 165 6.36 2.05 0.88
C ILE A 165 6.10 0.87 -0.04
N ASP A 166 5.93 1.12 -1.33
CA ASP A 166 5.75 0.09 -2.34
C ASP A 166 6.63 0.34 -3.56
N GLY A 167 7.30 -0.73 -3.99
CA GLY A 167 8.06 -0.78 -5.24
C GLY A 167 9.52 -1.18 -5.07
N GLY A 168 9.91 -2.29 -5.68
CA GLY A 168 11.30 -2.71 -5.80
C GLY A 168 12.03 -3.10 -4.51
N ILE A 169 11.28 -3.36 -3.42
CA ILE A 169 11.86 -3.76 -2.13
C ILE A 169 12.33 -5.21 -2.19
N LYS A 170 13.56 -5.46 -1.72
CA LYS A 170 14.23 -6.77 -1.66
C LYS A 170 15.17 -6.81 -0.46
N ALA A 171 15.70 -7.98 -0.14
CA ALA A 171 16.59 -8.17 1.01
C ALA A 171 17.80 -7.20 1.03
N HIS A 172 18.36 -6.83 -0.13
CA HIS A 172 19.51 -5.95 -0.19
C HIS A 172 19.25 -4.47 0.13
N ASN A 173 17.99 -4.00 0.04
CA ASN A 173 17.59 -2.62 0.35
C ASN A 173 16.62 -2.50 1.54
N ALA A 174 16.13 -3.61 2.09
CA ALA A 174 15.16 -3.62 3.18
C ALA A 174 15.63 -2.86 4.43
N SER A 175 16.87 -3.08 4.87
CA SER A 175 17.47 -2.39 6.02
C SER A 175 17.59 -0.87 5.80
N MET A 176 17.98 -0.46 4.59
CA MET A 176 18.03 0.95 4.22
C MET A 176 16.65 1.59 4.31
N VAL A 177 15.63 0.96 3.70
CA VAL A 177 14.24 1.43 3.73
C VAL A 177 13.70 1.50 5.15
N ALA A 178 13.94 0.48 5.98
CA ALA A 178 13.57 0.48 7.39
C ALA A 178 14.19 1.66 8.17
N SER A 179 15.44 2.03 7.85
CA SER A 179 16.14 3.16 8.47
C SER A 179 15.51 4.53 8.17
N TRP A 180 14.66 4.62 7.15
CA TRP A 180 13.91 5.84 6.82
C TRP A 180 12.66 6.05 7.70
N GLY A 181 12.30 5.03 8.51
CA GLY A 181 11.17 5.07 9.44
C GLY A 181 9.87 4.56 8.84
N VAL A 182 9.95 3.66 7.86
CA VAL A 182 8.78 2.98 7.27
C VAL A 182 8.22 1.96 8.26
N ASP A 183 6.89 1.94 8.42
CA ASP A 183 6.19 0.96 9.26
C ASP A 183 5.85 -0.33 8.49
N VAL A 184 5.58 -0.21 7.18
CA VAL A 184 5.13 -1.31 6.32
C VAL A 184 5.83 -1.24 4.96
N ALA A 185 6.35 -2.36 4.47
CA ALA A 185 6.93 -2.49 3.15
C ALA A 185 6.16 -3.51 2.31
N VAL A 186 5.72 -3.10 1.11
CA VAL A 186 5.13 -4.01 0.12
C VAL A 186 6.24 -4.72 -0.64
N ILE A 187 6.21 -6.04 -0.63
CA ILE A 187 7.26 -6.86 -1.22
C ILE A 187 6.63 -7.94 -2.10
N GLY A 188 6.65 -7.76 -3.41
CA GLY A 188 6.17 -8.73 -4.39
C GLY A 188 7.28 -9.68 -4.85
N SER A 189 8.02 -9.31 -5.89
CA SER A 189 9.09 -10.15 -6.48
C SER A 189 10.29 -10.40 -5.56
N GLY A 190 10.39 -9.69 -4.44
CA GLY A 190 11.36 -9.96 -3.39
C GLY A 190 11.00 -11.22 -2.58
N LEU A 191 9.71 -11.52 -2.43
CA LEU A 191 9.20 -12.69 -1.72
C LEU A 191 8.90 -13.86 -2.68
N ILE A 192 8.20 -13.56 -3.79
CA ILE A 192 7.71 -14.56 -4.74
C ILE A 192 8.67 -14.59 -5.93
N ASN A 193 9.59 -15.57 -5.93
CA ASN A 193 10.59 -15.75 -6.98
C ASN A 193 11.12 -17.19 -6.99
N ASP A 194 11.86 -17.57 -8.05
CA ASP A 194 12.38 -18.93 -8.26
C ASP A 194 13.71 -19.20 -7.50
N ARG A 195 14.21 -18.28 -6.67
CA ARG A 195 15.52 -18.43 -6.00
C ARG A 195 15.43 -19.19 -4.68
N ALA A 196 14.35 -18.96 -3.94
CA ALA A 196 14.12 -19.53 -2.61
C ALA A 196 12.62 -19.59 -2.32
N SER A 197 12.22 -20.35 -1.31
CA SER A 197 10.84 -20.36 -0.80
C SER A 197 10.45 -19.00 -0.22
N ILE A 198 9.15 -18.75 -0.12
CA ILE A 198 8.62 -17.51 0.48
C ILE A 198 9.12 -17.37 1.92
N ALA A 199 9.13 -18.45 2.69
CA ALA A 199 9.60 -18.45 4.07
C ALA A 199 11.08 -18.07 4.20
N GLU A 200 11.95 -18.59 3.32
CA GLU A 200 13.36 -18.24 3.28
C GLU A 200 13.57 -16.77 2.90
N ASN A 201 12.84 -16.29 1.89
CA ASN A 201 12.89 -14.88 1.48
C ASN A 201 12.43 -13.94 2.61
N ILE A 202 11.34 -14.26 3.34
CA ILE A 202 10.89 -13.50 4.52
C ILE A 202 11.97 -13.49 5.59
N SER A 203 12.55 -14.65 5.90
CA SER A 203 13.63 -14.77 6.91
C SER A 203 14.84 -13.91 6.52
N GLU A 204 15.25 -13.95 5.27
CA GLU A 204 16.35 -13.12 4.77
C GLU A 204 16.07 -11.63 4.96
N ILE A 205 14.87 -11.17 4.56
CA ILE A 205 14.47 -9.75 4.67
C ILE A 205 14.42 -9.30 6.12
N ARG A 206 13.80 -10.09 7.01
CA ARG A 206 13.66 -9.76 8.44
C ARG A 206 14.98 -9.83 9.21
N SER A 207 16.02 -10.47 8.67
CA SER A 207 17.35 -10.54 9.28
C SER A 207 18.21 -9.31 9.02
N LYS A 208 17.77 -8.38 8.20
CA LYS A 208 18.51 -7.17 7.80
C LYS A 208 18.08 -5.98 8.65
#